data_d754ee1408b2ebc3555b150ac39d7ac7
#
_entry.id   d754ee1408b2ebc3555b150ac39d7ac7
#
_cell.length_a   1.000
_cell.length_b   1.000
_cell.length_c   1.000
_cell.angle_alpha   90.00
_cell.angle_beta   90.00
_cell.angle_gamma   90.00
#
_symmetry.space_group_name_H-M   'P 1'
#
loop_
_entity.id
_entity.type
_entity.pdbx_description
1 polymer ?
#
loop_
_entity_poly.entity_id
_entity_poly.type
_entity_poly.pdbx_seq_one_letter_code
_entity_poly.pdbx_strand_id
1 'polypeptide(L)'
;MADQMAASDSNPSVDPYHHLQIAPNPDGTITRLAEYPNSPPTCDSNLPTPVLSKDIPINQSNNTWVRLFLPRHVLDQSPSPTATPTTKLPLVVFFHGGGFIILSAGSTIFHDFCVNLAIDVPVVIASVEYRLAPDHRLPAAYDDAMEALHWIKTAQDDWLTDYADLSNCFLMGSSAGGNIAYHAGLRAVVGVNHLNPLQIRGLILQQPFFGGTQRSGSELRMANDPVLPLSCCDLMWDLSLPPGFDRDHEYCNPTVSGGSKHLDEIKALGWRVLVTGCDGDPLMDRQIALVKMLGEKGVQVVGRFIQGGCHGVEDVELSKAHELFVVFKSFIFQL
;
A
#
# COMPACT_ATOMS: atom_id res chain seq x y z
N MET A 1 12.17 -57.60 3.61
CA MET A 1 12.59 -56.69 4.65
C MET A 1 13.56 -55.73 4.02
N ALA A 2 13.09 -54.54 3.72
CA ALA A 2 13.92 -53.37 3.43
C ALA A 2 13.03 -52.17 3.83
N ASP A 3 13.27 -51.71 5.07
CA ASP A 3 12.77 -50.46 5.58
C ASP A 3 13.44 -49.34 4.80
N GLN A 4 12.70 -48.71 3.90
CA GLN A 4 13.04 -47.40 3.38
C GLN A 4 12.53 -46.36 4.38
N MET A 5 13.39 -45.93 5.27
CA MET A 5 13.22 -44.69 6.03
C MET A 5 13.12 -43.55 5.03
N ALA A 6 11.92 -42.99 4.89
CA ALA A 6 11.72 -41.71 4.25
C ALA A 6 12.47 -40.66 5.09
N ALA A 7 13.57 -40.15 4.56
CA ALA A 7 14.22 -38.96 5.08
C ALA A 7 13.22 -37.81 4.92
N SER A 8 12.70 -37.32 6.03
CA SER A 8 12.00 -36.05 6.06
C SER A 8 13.05 -34.96 5.85
N ASP A 9 13.18 -34.44 4.64
CA ASP A 9 13.87 -33.19 4.37
C ASP A 9 13.06 -32.07 5.04
N SER A 10 13.21 -31.96 6.36
CA SER A 10 12.80 -30.75 7.08
C SER A 10 13.86 -29.68 6.82
N ASN A 11 13.69 -28.93 5.74
CA ASN A 11 14.40 -27.67 5.58
C ASN A 11 14.09 -26.83 6.84
N PRO A 12 15.10 -26.36 7.59
CA PRO A 12 14.85 -25.61 8.82
C PRO A 12 13.95 -24.40 8.49
N SER A 13 12.88 -24.23 9.25
CA SER A 13 12.01 -23.06 9.10
C SER A 13 12.81 -21.79 9.34
N VAL A 14 12.62 -20.78 8.51
CA VAL A 14 13.26 -19.47 8.67
C VAL A 14 12.83 -18.88 10.01
N ASP A 15 13.82 -18.46 10.83
CA ASP A 15 13.55 -17.70 12.05
C ASP A 15 13.04 -16.29 11.66
N PRO A 16 11.75 -15.96 11.92
CA PRO A 16 11.17 -14.73 11.46
C PRO A 16 11.74 -13.49 12.17
N TYR A 17 12.13 -13.59 13.42
CA TYR A 17 12.75 -12.47 14.13
C TYR A 17 14.10 -12.09 13.53
N HIS A 18 14.93 -13.10 13.25
CA HIS A 18 16.21 -12.87 12.60
C HIS A 18 16.03 -12.34 11.16
N HIS A 19 15.10 -12.92 10.40
CA HIS A 19 14.85 -12.49 9.01
C HIS A 19 14.37 -11.04 8.93
N LEU A 20 13.43 -10.65 9.79
CA LEU A 20 12.88 -9.30 9.85
C LEU A 20 13.77 -8.30 10.58
N GLN A 21 14.91 -8.76 11.12
CA GLN A 21 15.82 -7.93 11.91
C GLN A 21 15.08 -7.19 13.04
N ILE A 22 14.29 -7.93 13.83
CA ILE A 22 13.58 -7.43 15.01
C ILE A 22 13.87 -8.32 16.22
N ALA A 23 13.69 -7.76 17.42
CA ALA A 23 13.81 -8.53 18.67
C ALA A 23 12.56 -8.29 19.54
N PRO A 24 11.98 -9.36 20.14
CA PRO A 24 10.84 -9.19 21.03
C PRO A 24 11.28 -8.61 22.37
N ASN A 25 10.48 -7.71 22.94
CA ASN A 25 10.65 -7.16 24.27
C ASN A 25 9.72 -7.86 25.27
N PRO A 26 10.08 -7.89 26.59
CA PRO A 26 9.24 -8.52 27.62
C PRO A 26 7.84 -7.91 27.78
N ASP A 27 7.64 -6.68 27.36
CA ASP A 27 6.36 -5.95 27.43
C ASP A 27 5.46 -6.18 26.19
N GLY A 28 5.91 -7.03 25.24
CA GLY A 28 5.18 -7.34 24.01
C GLY A 28 5.41 -6.36 22.86
N THR A 29 6.25 -5.35 23.05
CA THR A 29 6.77 -4.50 21.96
C THR A 29 7.91 -5.19 21.22
N ILE A 30 8.42 -4.57 20.18
CA ILE A 30 9.62 -5.05 19.45
C ILE A 30 10.67 -3.94 19.38
N THR A 31 11.94 -4.36 19.38
CA THR A 31 13.05 -3.51 18.95
C THR A 31 13.33 -3.79 17.48
N ARG A 32 13.31 -2.75 16.64
CA ARG A 32 13.68 -2.84 15.23
C ARG A 32 15.18 -2.65 15.12
N LEU A 33 15.91 -3.70 14.67
CA LEU A 33 17.36 -3.73 14.63
C LEU A 33 17.92 -3.23 13.30
N ALA A 34 17.13 -3.37 12.21
CA ALA A 34 17.53 -2.89 10.90
C ALA A 34 17.39 -1.36 10.82
N GLU A 35 18.40 -0.71 10.30
CA GLU A 35 18.35 0.68 9.86
C GLU A 35 18.02 0.70 8.37
N TYR A 36 16.80 1.05 8.03
CA TYR A 36 16.40 1.21 6.62
C TYR A 36 16.82 2.60 6.14
N PRO A 37 17.47 2.70 4.96
CA PRO A 37 17.81 3.99 4.38
C PRO A 37 16.57 4.89 4.22
N ASN A 38 16.72 6.17 4.58
CA ASN A 38 15.70 7.18 4.40
C ASN A 38 16.19 8.27 3.45
N SER A 39 15.33 8.69 2.52
CA SER A 39 15.59 9.81 1.62
C SER A 39 14.96 11.09 2.19
N PRO A 40 15.72 12.19 2.28
CA PRO A 40 15.13 13.47 2.66
C PRO A 40 14.21 13.99 1.56
N PRO A 41 13.20 14.82 1.88
CA PRO A 41 12.40 15.48 0.87
C PRO A 41 13.23 16.48 0.08
N THR A 42 12.88 16.71 -1.19
CA THR A 42 13.57 17.63 -2.12
C THR A 42 12.59 18.69 -2.58
N CYS A 43 12.44 19.76 -1.79
CA CYS A 43 11.49 20.85 -2.07
C CYS A 43 12.10 22.06 -2.79
N ASP A 44 13.42 22.11 -3.00
CA ASP A 44 14.08 23.21 -3.69
C ASP A 44 13.79 23.15 -5.20
N SER A 45 12.97 24.08 -5.68
CA SER A 45 12.61 24.20 -7.10
C SER A 45 13.79 24.61 -7.99
N ASN A 46 14.92 25.05 -7.44
CA ASN A 46 16.13 25.37 -8.21
C ASN A 46 16.96 24.12 -8.53
N LEU A 47 16.76 23.01 -7.82
CA LEU A 47 17.43 21.77 -8.14
C LEU A 47 16.83 21.12 -9.39
N PRO A 48 17.62 20.52 -10.28
CA PRO A 48 17.14 19.93 -11.53
C PRO A 48 16.51 18.55 -11.32
N THR A 49 15.68 18.38 -10.29
CA THR A 49 14.99 17.12 -10.01
C THR A 49 13.69 17.03 -10.81
N PRO A 50 13.33 15.87 -11.36
CA PRO A 50 12.10 15.71 -12.13
C PRO A 50 10.83 15.74 -11.26
N VAL A 51 10.97 15.46 -9.97
CA VAL A 51 9.90 15.47 -8.98
C VAL A 51 10.36 16.19 -7.72
N LEU A 52 9.53 17.06 -7.22
CA LEU A 52 9.73 17.72 -5.93
C LEU A 52 9.00 16.94 -4.84
N SER A 53 9.51 16.97 -3.60
CA SER A 53 8.83 16.37 -2.46
C SER A 53 8.98 17.21 -1.20
N LYS A 54 7.96 17.19 -0.32
CA LYS A 54 7.97 17.87 0.98
C LYS A 54 7.19 17.07 2.01
N ASP A 55 7.63 17.15 3.26
CA ASP A 55 6.97 16.50 4.40
C ASP A 55 6.10 17.50 5.14
N ILE A 56 4.86 17.09 5.46
CA ILE A 56 3.88 17.93 6.16
C ILE A 56 3.27 17.10 7.30
N PRO A 57 3.32 17.59 8.56
CA PRO A 57 2.71 16.90 9.67
C PRO A 57 1.19 16.90 9.56
N ILE A 58 0.56 15.77 9.86
CA ILE A 58 -0.90 15.61 9.96
C ILE A 58 -1.30 15.70 11.44
N ASN A 59 -0.73 14.82 12.26
CA ASN A 59 -1.05 14.72 13.68
C ASN A 59 0.22 14.53 14.50
N GLN A 60 0.61 15.57 15.23
CA GLN A 60 1.83 15.54 16.06
C GLN A 60 1.71 14.54 17.24
N SER A 61 0.51 14.31 17.76
CA SER A 61 0.31 13.38 18.88
C SER A 61 0.51 11.93 18.47
N ASN A 62 0.17 11.59 17.22
CA ASN A 62 0.34 10.26 16.63
C ASN A 62 1.65 10.15 15.83
N ASN A 63 2.39 11.23 15.68
CA ASN A 63 3.57 11.31 14.84
C ASN A 63 3.29 10.90 13.38
N THR A 64 2.09 11.20 12.88
CA THR A 64 1.70 10.95 11.48
C THR A 64 1.94 12.18 10.63
N TRP A 65 2.38 11.95 9.40
CA TRP A 65 2.72 12.99 8.43
C TRP A 65 2.50 12.47 7.01
N VAL A 66 2.56 13.36 6.04
CA VAL A 66 2.45 13.01 4.63
C VAL A 66 3.64 13.57 3.87
N ARG A 67 4.21 12.78 2.96
CA ARG A 67 5.16 13.26 1.95
C ARG A 67 4.40 13.50 0.66
N LEU A 68 4.32 14.76 0.25
CA LEU A 68 3.77 15.13 -1.05
C LEU A 68 4.87 15.03 -2.12
N PHE A 69 4.49 14.50 -3.29
CA PHE A 69 5.34 14.47 -4.49
C PHE A 69 4.62 15.21 -5.62
N LEU A 70 5.33 16.14 -6.24
CA LEU A 70 4.82 16.96 -7.32
C LEU A 70 5.73 16.83 -8.54
N PRO A 71 5.24 16.33 -9.70
CA PRO A 71 5.99 16.32 -10.96
C PRO A 71 6.37 17.75 -11.35
N ARG A 72 7.67 17.99 -11.61
CA ARG A 72 8.19 19.33 -11.89
C ARG A 72 7.58 19.98 -13.13
N HIS A 73 7.24 19.18 -14.14
CA HIS A 73 6.70 19.71 -15.40
C HIS A 73 5.42 20.55 -15.22
N VAL A 74 4.68 20.37 -14.13
CA VAL A 74 3.48 21.19 -13.85
C VAL A 74 3.84 22.60 -13.39
N LEU A 75 5.01 22.78 -12.76
CA LEU A 75 5.53 24.11 -12.38
C LEU A 75 6.03 24.87 -13.58
N ASP A 76 6.66 24.17 -14.54
CA ASP A 76 7.22 24.77 -15.75
C ASP A 76 6.12 25.27 -16.72
N GLN A 77 4.88 24.76 -16.55
CA GLN A 77 3.71 25.21 -17.27
C GLN A 77 3.02 26.42 -16.61
N SER A 78 3.67 27.09 -15.67
CA SER A 78 3.14 28.27 -14.97
C SER A 78 2.66 29.35 -15.92
N PRO A 79 1.47 29.91 -15.71
CA PRO A 79 0.80 30.72 -16.71
C PRO A 79 1.49 32.05 -16.93
N SER A 80 1.67 32.42 -18.20
CA SER A 80 1.58 33.82 -18.59
C SER A 80 0.29 34.40 -17.98
N PRO A 81 0.22 35.68 -17.58
CA PRO A 81 -0.97 36.28 -16.99
C PRO A 81 -2.28 36.14 -17.79
N THR A 82 -2.21 35.54 -18.98
CA THR A 82 -3.33 35.29 -19.91
C THR A 82 -3.57 33.81 -20.19
N ALA A 83 -2.91 32.88 -19.49
CA ALA A 83 -3.05 31.44 -19.75
C ALA A 83 -4.28 30.84 -19.06
N THR A 84 -4.89 29.85 -19.73
CA THR A 84 -5.91 28.97 -19.15
C THR A 84 -5.39 28.26 -17.89
N PRO A 85 -6.26 27.97 -16.91
CA PRO A 85 -5.86 27.25 -15.71
C PRO A 85 -5.10 25.96 -16.03
N THR A 86 -3.97 25.73 -15.36
CA THR A 86 -3.24 24.45 -15.47
C THR A 86 -4.18 23.30 -15.15
N THR A 87 -4.21 22.28 -16.02
CA THR A 87 -4.99 21.07 -15.77
C THR A 87 -4.44 20.38 -14.52
N LYS A 88 -5.26 20.31 -13.47
CA LYS A 88 -4.87 19.61 -12.24
C LYS A 88 -4.69 18.12 -12.50
N LEU A 89 -3.73 17.51 -11.79
CA LEU A 89 -3.41 16.10 -11.91
C LEU A 89 -4.24 15.25 -10.94
N PRO A 90 -4.58 14.00 -11.29
CA PRO A 90 -5.16 13.06 -10.33
C PRO A 90 -4.31 12.96 -9.07
N LEU A 91 -4.96 12.72 -7.94
CA LEU A 91 -4.29 12.50 -6.66
C LEU A 91 -4.20 11.01 -6.35
N VAL A 92 -3.01 10.55 -5.99
CA VAL A 92 -2.79 9.21 -5.43
C VAL A 92 -2.44 9.36 -3.95
N VAL A 93 -3.26 8.79 -3.06
CA VAL A 93 -2.91 8.64 -1.64
C VAL A 93 -2.26 7.27 -1.47
N PHE A 94 -0.96 7.27 -1.18
CA PHE A 94 -0.13 6.07 -1.16
C PHE A 94 0.18 5.63 0.28
N PHE A 95 0.09 4.32 0.54
CA PHE A 95 0.46 3.69 1.80
C PHE A 95 1.60 2.69 1.55
N HIS A 96 2.69 2.84 2.32
CA HIS A 96 3.88 2.01 2.17
C HIS A 96 3.67 0.57 2.68
N GLY A 97 4.54 -0.36 2.23
CA GLY A 97 4.59 -1.73 2.70
C GLY A 97 5.36 -1.89 4.02
N GLY A 98 5.75 -3.14 4.33
CA GLY A 98 6.52 -3.46 5.54
C GLY A 98 5.73 -4.21 6.61
N GLY A 99 4.67 -4.96 6.22
CA GLY A 99 3.91 -5.85 7.11
C GLY A 99 3.28 -5.17 8.31
N PHE A 100 3.03 -3.87 8.26
CA PHE A 100 2.56 -2.99 9.32
C PHE A 100 3.58 -2.75 10.45
N ILE A 101 4.76 -3.36 10.43
CA ILE A 101 5.68 -3.38 11.57
C ILE A 101 7.03 -2.72 11.29
N ILE A 102 7.41 -2.51 10.03
CA ILE A 102 8.68 -1.91 9.61
C ILE A 102 8.48 -0.91 8.46
N LEU A 103 9.54 -0.15 8.15
CA LEU A 103 9.59 0.86 7.11
C LEU A 103 8.76 2.12 7.41
N SER A 104 8.82 3.10 6.52
CA SER A 104 8.18 4.40 6.67
C SER A 104 7.94 5.03 5.29
N ALA A 105 7.08 6.03 5.20
CA ALA A 105 6.91 6.85 3.99
C ALA A 105 8.20 7.59 3.56
N GLY A 106 9.15 7.77 4.51
CA GLY A 106 10.48 8.34 4.26
C GLY A 106 11.51 7.33 3.79
N SER A 107 11.25 6.02 3.89
CA SER A 107 12.20 4.97 3.47
C SER A 107 12.53 5.12 1.99
N THR A 108 13.83 5.04 1.65
CA THR A 108 14.35 5.28 0.29
C THR A 108 13.60 4.46 -0.77
N ILE A 109 13.31 3.20 -0.48
CA ILE A 109 12.57 2.31 -1.37
C ILE A 109 11.20 2.90 -1.80
N PHE A 110 10.42 3.44 -0.87
CA PHE A 110 9.11 4.02 -1.18
C PHE A 110 9.20 5.46 -1.67
N HIS A 111 10.22 6.21 -1.23
CA HIS A 111 10.51 7.52 -1.79
C HIS A 111 10.82 7.40 -3.28
N ASP A 112 11.74 6.51 -3.66
CA ASP A 112 12.15 6.31 -5.04
C ASP A 112 11.02 5.73 -5.89
N PHE A 113 10.23 4.80 -5.34
CA PHE A 113 9.02 4.31 -6.00
C PHE A 113 8.04 5.45 -6.33
N CYS A 114 7.74 6.33 -5.36
CA CYS A 114 6.84 7.47 -5.58
C CYS A 114 7.44 8.49 -6.58
N VAL A 115 8.74 8.74 -6.55
CA VAL A 115 9.42 9.60 -7.53
C VAL A 115 9.27 9.02 -8.93
N ASN A 116 9.59 7.74 -9.12
CA ASN A 116 9.51 7.07 -10.41
C ASN A 116 8.05 6.98 -10.91
N LEU A 117 7.11 6.69 -10.03
CA LEU A 117 5.68 6.70 -10.36
C LEU A 117 5.24 8.09 -10.85
N ALA A 118 5.64 9.16 -10.18
CA ALA A 118 5.27 10.53 -10.55
C ALA A 118 5.93 10.99 -11.88
N ILE A 119 7.07 10.39 -12.27
CA ILE A 119 7.70 10.62 -13.57
C ILE A 119 6.88 9.98 -14.70
N ASP A 120 6.49 8.72 -14.53
CA ASP A 120 5.86 7.94 -15.59
C ASP A 120 4.34 8.16 -15.68
N VAL A 121 3.72 8.43 -14.54
CA VAL A 121 2.29 8.66 -14.41
C VAL A 121 2.07 10.10 -13.92
N PRO A 122 1.43 10.97 -14.70
CA PRO A 122 1.24 12.37 -14.32
C PRO A 122 0.20 12.49 -13.18
N VAL A 123 0.63 12.28 -11.94
CA VAL A 123 -0.17 12.34 -10.71
C VAL A 123 0.54 13.15 -9.63
N VAL A 124 -0.22 13.76 -8.73
CA VAL A 124 0.28 14.21 -7.43
C VAL A 124 0.17 13.03 -6.47
N ILE A 125 1.22 12.79 -5.66
CA ILE A 125 1.20 11.68 -4.70
C ILE A 125 1.25 12.24 -3.28
N ALA A 126 0.41 11.71 -2.41
CA ALA A 126 0.43 11.93 -0.96
C ALA A 126 0.77 10.59 -0.28
N SER A 127 2.05 10.36 0.02
CA SER A 127 2.55 9.17 0.71
C SER A 127 2.40 9.35 2.21
N VAL A 128 1.60 8.50 2.84
CA VAL A 128 1.16 8.64 4.24
C VAL A 128 2.05 7.83 5.16
N GLU A 129 2.60 8.49 6.18
CA GLU A 129 3.20 7.85 7.33
C GLU A 129 2.11 7.47 8.33
N TYR A 130 2.04 6.20 8.67
CA TYR A 130 1.07 5.63 9.61
C TYR A 130 1.75 4.93 10.78
N ARG A 131 1.07 4.81 11.91
CA ARG A 131 1.59 4.14 13.11
C ARG A 131 1.79 2.65 12.90
N LEU A 132 2.91 2.14 13.39
CA LEU A 132 3.30 0.74 13.22
C LEU A 132 2.90 -0.12 14.43
N ALA A 133 2.58 -1.37 14.13
CA ALA A 133 2.41 -2.42 15.12
C ALA A 133 3.80 -2.97 15.56
N PRO A 134 3.88 -3.65 16.72
CA PRO A 134 2.83 -3.91 17.71
C PRO A 134 2.55 -2.73 18.65
N ASP A 135 3.34 -1.63 18.56
CA ASP A 135 3.17 -0.43 19.39
C ASP A 135 1.76 0.15 19.20
N HIS A 136 1.27 0.10 17.95
CA HIS A 136 -0.07 0.50 17.56
C HIS A 136 -0.68 -0.56 16.63
N ARG A 137 -1.32 -1.57 17.22
CA ARG A 137 -1.97 -2.64 16.46
C ARG A 137 -3.12 -2.11 15.61
N LEU A 138 -3.49 -2.87 14.58
CA LEU A 138 -4.70 -2.58 13.82
C LEU A 138 -5.91 -2.48 14.76
N PRO A 139 -6.78 -1.47 14.55
CA PRO A 139 -6.95 -0.67 13.34
C PRO A 139 -6.15 0.65 13.25
N ALA A 140 -5.13 0.91 14.07
CA ALA A 140 -4.46 2.22 14.13
C ALA A 140 -4.03 2.74 12.75
N ALA A 141 -3.41 1.90 11.90
CA ALA A 141 -3.00 2.31 10.55
C ALA A 141 -4.20 2.71 9.66
N TYR A 142 -5.36 2.07 9.84
CA TYR A 142 -6.57 2.45 9.10
C TYR A 142 -7.18 3.74 9.62
N ASP A 143 -7.09 4.00 10.93
CA ASP A 143 -7.52 5.26 11.54
C ASP A 143 -6.65 6.41 11.03
N ASP A 144 -5.33 6.19 10.97
CA ASP A 144 -4.36 7.15 10.43
C ASP A 144 -4.60 7.42 8.92
N ALA A 145 -4.93 6.38 8.15
CA ALA A 145 -5.31 6.54 6.75
C ALA A 145 -6.55 7.42 6.59
N MET A 146 -7.58 7.21 7.41
CA MET A 146 -8.78 8.04 7.40
C MET A 146 -8.48 9.48 7.85
N GLU A 147 -7.63 9.66 8.87
CA GLU A 147 -7.19 10.98 9.32
C GLU A 147 -6.46 11.72 8.20
N ALA A 148 -5.58 11.03 7.44
CA ALA A 148 -4.90 11.59 6.28
C ALA A 148 -5.88 12.05 5.19
N LEU A 149 -6.92 11.27 4.88
CA LEU A 149 -7.96 11.66 3.92
C LEU A 149 -8.73 12.89 4.40
N HIS A 150 -9.05 12.97 5.70
CA HIS A 150 -9.71 14.13 6.28
C HIS A 150 -8.81 15.36 6.29
N TRP A 151 -7.50 15.19 6.49
CA TRP A 151 -6.54 16.28 6.39
C TRP A 151 -6.43 16.78 4.94
N ILE A 152 -6.25 15.87 3.96
CA ILE A 152 -6.10 16.23 2.53
C ILE A 152 -7.29 17.06 2.05
N LYS A 153 -8.53 16.70 2.39
CA LYS A 153 -9.72 17.43 1.92
C LYS A 153 -9.80 18.88 2.38
N THR A 154 -9.13 19.22 3.51
CA THR A 154 -9.15 20.54 4.13
C THR A 154 -7.81 21.25 4.07
N ALA A 155 -6.78 20.60 3.53
CA ALA A 155 -5.44 21.15 3.45
C ALA A 155 -5.41 22.44 2.61
N GLN A 156 -4.66 23.43 3.11
CA GLN A 156 -4.41 24.68 2.43
C GLN A 156 -3.02 24.70 1.79
N ASP A 157 -2.46 23.54 1.51
CA ASP A 157 -1.17 23.39 0.88
C ASP A 157 -1.26 23.65 -0.62
N ASP A 158 -0.40 24.52 -1.13
CA ASP A 158 -0.40 24.97 -2.53
C ASP A 158 -0.29 23.81 -3.53
N TRP A 159 0.45 22.74 -3.18
CA TRP A 159 0.57 21.60 -4.10
C TRP A 159 -0.73 20.81 -4.23
N LEU A 160 -1.51 20.74 -3.16
CA LEU A 160 -2.83 20.12 -3.20
C LEU A 160 -3.90 21.05 -3.79
N THR A 161 -3.87 22.34 -3.43
CA THR A 161 -4.89 23.28 -3.90
C THR A 161 -4.73 23.66 -5.36
N ASP A 162 -3.50 23.80 -5.85
CA ASP A 162 -3.23 24.33 -7.19
C ASP A 162 -3.01 23.23 -8.24
N TYR A 163 -2.44 22.09 -7.85
CA TYR A 163 -2.01 21.06 -8.79
C TYR A 163 -2.75 19.72 -8.65
N ALA A 164 -3.39 19.40 -7.50
CA ALA A 164 -4.13 18.15 -7.35
C ALA A 164 -5.62 18.30 -7.69
N ASP A 165 -6.15 17.38 -8.48
CA ASP A 165 -7.59 17.21 -8.68
C ASP A 165 -8.16 16.32 -7.58
N LEU A 166 -8.66 16.95 -6.52
CA LEU A 166 -9.29 16.24 -5.41
C LEU A 166 -10.57 15.49 -5.82
N SER A 167 -11.17 15.82 -6.97
CA SER A 167 -12.32 15.08 -7.50
C SER A 167 -11.94 13.80 -8.23
N ASN A 168 -10.63 13.52 -8.37
CA ASN A 168 -10.07 12.36 -9.07
C ASN A 168 -8.97 11.72 -8.23
N CYS A 169 -9.36 11.10 -7.10
CA CYS A 169 -8.45 10.52 -6.12
C CYS A 169 -8.43 8.98 -6.20
N PHE A 170 -7.27 8.38 -6.01
CA PHE A 170 -7.09 6.94 -5.89
C PHE A 170 -6.36 6.61 -4.58
N LEU A 171 -6.84 5.59 -3.86
CA LEU A 171 -6.10 5.02 -2.73
C LEU A 171 -5.21 3.90 -3.26
N MET A 172 -3.94 3.97 -2.96
CA MET A 172 -2.95 3.03 -3.46
C MET A 172 -2.05 2.55 -2.33
N GLY A 173 -1.57 1.32 -2.42
CA GLY A 173 -0.52 0.86 -1.51
C GLY A 173 0.11 -0.45 -1.96
N SER A 174 1.33 -0.69 -1.46
CA SER A 174 2.12 -1.90 -1.69
C SER A 174 2.05 -2.81 -0.46
N SER A 175 1.85 -4.12 -0.65
CA SER A 175 1.86 -5.11 0.44
C SER A 175 0.89 -4.76 1.57
N ALA A 176 1.39 -4.52 2.81
CA ALA A 176 0.58 -4.02 3.93
C ALA A 176 -0.13 -2.70 3.60
N GLY A 177 0.50 -1.82 2.82
CA GLY A 177 -0.13 -0.59 2.32
C GLY A 177 -1.30 -0.88 1.38
N GLY A 178 -1.24 -1.95 0.59
CA GLY A 178 -2.36 -2.42 -0.23
C GLY A 178 -3.54 -2.88 0.63
N ASN A 179 -3.28 -3.54 1.74
CA ASN A 179 -4.28 -3.87 2.75
C ASN A 179 -4.87 -2.59 3.39
N ILE A 180 -4.02 -1.60 3.74
CA ILE A 180 -4.48 -0.31 4.28
C ILE A 180 -5.38 0.40 3.26
N ALA A 181 -4.98 0.48 1.99
CA ALA A 181 -5.77 1.09 0.93
C ALA A 181 -7.16 0.44 0.78
N TYR A 182 -7.22 -0.90 0.88
CA TYR A 182 -8.48 -1.67 0.86
C TYR A 182 -9.39 -1.29 2.04
N HIS A 183 -8.88 -1.38 3.28
CA HIS A 183 -9.68 -1.11 4.48
C HIS A 183 -10.02 0.38 4.64
N ALA A 184 -9.13 1.29 4.24
CA ALA A 184 -9.45 2.72 4.16
C ALA A 184 -10.58 2.98 3.14
N GLY A 185 -10.54 2.29 1.99
CA GLY A 185 -11.62 2.35 1.00
C GLY A 185 -12.97 1.89 1.58
N LEU A 186 -13.01 0.74 2.27
CA LEU A 186 -14.22 0.24 2.92
C LEU A 186 -14.78 1.19 3.98
N ARG A 187 -13.92 1.92 4.68
CA ARG A 187 -14.32 2.92 5.68
C ARG A 187 -14.80 4.23 5.03
N ALA A 188 -14.12 4.64 3.97
CA ALA A 188 -14.41 5.88 3.28
C ALA A 188 -15.80 5.87 2.62
N VAL A 189 -16.28 4.73 2.12
CA VAL A 189 -17.60 4.64 1.48
C VAL A 189 -18.76 4.88 2.46
N VAL A 190 -18.60 4.51 3.74
CA VAL A 190 -19.63 4.71 4.77
C VAL A 190 -19.91 6.20 5.01
N GLY A 191 -18.92 7.04 4.84
CA GLY A 191 -19.01 8.49 5.06
C GLY A 191 -18.55 9.30 3.85
N VAL A 192 -18.77 8.81 2.62
CA VAL A 192 -18.19 9.39 1.40
C VAL A 192 -18.50 10.90 1.23
N ASN A 193 -19.68 11.34 1.62
CA ASN A 193 -20.06 12.77 1.59
C ASN A 193 -19.24 13.63 2.57
N HIS A 194 -18.71 13.03 3.63
CA HIS A 194 -17.88 13.74 4.59
C HIS A 194 -16.47 13.99 4.08
N LEU A 195 -16.07 13.36 2.97
CA LEU A 195 -14.76 13.58 2.33
C LEU A 195 -14.78 14.70 1.28
N ASN A 196 -15.94 15.23 0.89
CA ASN A 196 -16.00 16.32 -0.09
C ASN A 196 -15.09 17.50 0.30
N PRO A 197 -14.31 18.08 -0.66
CA PRO A 197 -14.34 17.85 -2.11
C PRO A 197 -13.53 16.64 -2.60
N LEU A 198 -12.86 15.89 -1.70
CA LEU A 198 -12.10 14.69 -2.06
C LEU A 198 -13.05 13.59 -2.53
N GLN A 199 -12.88 13.12 -3.78
CA GLN A 199 -13.68 12.04 -4.36
C GLN A 199 -12.79 10.88 -4.78
N ILE A 200 -12.94 9.76 -4.08
CA ILE A 200 -12.22 8.52 -4.41
C ILE A 200 -12.86 7.89 -5.64
N ARG A 201 -12.05 7.51 -6.62
CA ARG A 201 -12.45 6.87 -7.88
C ARG A 201 -12.10 5.40 -7.94
N GLY A 202 -11.17 4.97 -7.13
CA GLY A 202 -10.77 3.56 -7.10
C GLY A 202 -9.62 3.25 -6.15
N LEU A 203 -9.31 1.96 -6.07
CA LEU A 203 -8.26 1.39 -5.26
C LEU A 203 -7.21 0.73 -6.15
N ILE A 204 -5.93 0.92 -5.85
CA ILE A 204 -4.80 0.26 -6.50
C ILE A 204 -4.05 -0.54 -5.43
N LEU A 205 -4.20 -1.85 -5.47
CA LEU A 205 -3.70 -2.79 -4.47
C LEU A 205 -2.52 -3.56 -5.07
N GLN A 206 -1.31 -3.06 -4.85
CA GLN A 206 -0.08 -3.70 -5.33
C GLN A 206 0.31 -4.82 -4.36
N GLN A 207 0.32 -6.06 -4.85
CA GLN A 207 0.70 -7.24 -4.06
C GLN A 207 0.13 -7.21 -2.62
N PRO A 208 -1.19 -6.98 -2.42
CA PRO A 208 -1.74 -6.66 -1.11
C PRO A 208 -1.51 -7.79 -0.10
N PHE A 209 -1.10 -7.42 1.11
CA PHE A 209 -0.82 -8.34 2.21
C PHE A 209 -2.12 -8.80 2.86
N PHE A 210 -2.57 -9.99 2.48
CA PHE A 210 -3.67 -10.71 3.09
C PHE A 210 -3.21 -12.12 3.47
N GLY A 211 -3.97 -12.78 4.35
CA GLY A 211 -3.67 -14.10 4.86
C GLY A 211 -4.93 -14.91 5.16
N GLY A 212 -4.83 -15.81 6.12
CA GLY A 212 -5.89 -16.67 6.60
C GLY A 212 -5.33 -17.80 7.45
N THR A 213 -6.16 -18.46 8.24
CA THR A 213 -5.76 -19.65 9.02
C THR A 213 -5.52 -20.85 8.13
N GLN A 214 -6.35 -21.03 7.10
CA GLN A 214 -6.13 -22.05 6.07
C GLN A 214 -5.07 -21.57 5.09
N ARG A 215 -4.00 -22.37 4.90
CA ARG A 215 -2.92 -22.05 3.97
C ARG A 215 -3.37 -22.14 2.52
N SER A 216 -2.91 -21.18 1.71
CA SER A 216 -3.06 -21.23 0.26
C SER A 216 -1.98 -22.10 -0.39
N GLY A 217 -2.19 -22.48 -1.66
CA GLY A 217 -1.21 -23.25 -2.42
C GLY A 217 0.10 -22.49 -2.63
N SER A 218 0.06 -21.19 -2.91
CA SER A 218 1.26 -20.35 -3.07
C SER A 218 2.04 -20.20 -1.77
N GLU A 219 1.38 -19.98 -0.63
CA GLU A 219 2.00 -19.94 0.70
C GLU A 219 2.76 -21.24 1.02
N LEU A 220 2.16 -22.41 0.71
CA LEU A 220 2.80 -23.71 0.97
C LEU A 220 3.96 -23.99 0.02
N ARG A 221 3.82 -23.67 -1.26
CA ARG A 221 4.90 -23.86 -2.25
C ARG A 221 6.12 -22.97 -1.96
N MET A 222 5.90 -21.78 -1.43
CA MET A 222 6.92 -20.76 -1.17
C MET A 222 7.10 -20.50 0.34
N ALA A 223 6.91 -21.52 1.18
CA ALA A 223 6.98 -21.37 2.63
C ALA A 223 8.31 -20.78 3.14
N ASN A 224 9.40 -21.05 2.42
CA ASN A 224 10.75 -20.53 2.72
C ASN A 224 11.19 -19.52 1.64
N ASP A 225 10.28 -18.70 1.12
CA ASP A 225 10.62 -17.65 0.18
C ASP A 225 11.70 -16.71 0.76
N PRO A 226 12.71 -16.31 -0.03
CA PRO A 226 13.82 -15.51 0.50
C PRO A 226 13.43 -14.07 0.85
N VAL A 227 12.33 -13.55 0.31
CA VAL A 227 11.86 -12.18 0.56
C VAL A 227 10.75 -12.17 1.62
N LEU A 228 9.76 -13.05 1.47
CA LEU A 228 8.59 -13.09 2.34
C LEU A 228 8.29 -14.54 2.80
N PRO A 229 9.12 -15.11 3.70
CA PRO A 229 8.87 -16.44 4.28
C PRO A 229 7.52 -16.50 4.99
N LEU A 230 6.85 -17.64 4.94
CA LEU A 230 5.55 -17.84 5.59
C LEU A 230 5.58 -17.57 7.10
N SER A 231 6.69 -17.95 7.77
CA SER A 231 6.92 -17.67 9.19
C SER A 231 6.95 -16.16 9.49
N CYS A 232 7.48 -15.34 8.56
CA CYS A 232 7.47 -13.89 8.67
C CYS A 232 6.07 -13.32 8.48
N CYS A 233 5.29 -13.82 7.51
CA CYS A 233 3.89 -13.44 7.35
C CYS A 233 3.08 -13.69 8.63
N ASP A 234 3.29 -14.87 9.25
CA ASP A 234 2.62 -15.23 10.49
C ASP A 234 2.96 -14.28 11.62
N LEU A 235 4.25 -14.02 11.83
CA LEU A 235 4.70 -13.10 12.88
C LEU A 235 4.18 -11.67 12.65
N MET A 236 4.22 -11.17 11.41
CA MET A 236 3.67 -9.85 11.07
C MET A 236 2.19 -9.76 11.45
N TRP A 237 1.39 -10.79 11.15
CA TRP A 237 -0.02 -10.82 11.52
C TRP A 237 -0.24 -10.95 13.03
N ASP A 238 0.54 -11.77 13.73
CA ASP A 238 0.46 -11.92 15.19
C ASP A 238 0.79 -10.62 15.93
N LEU A 239 1.72 -9.83 15.40
CA LEU A 239 2.08 -8.51 15.93
C LEU A 239 1.05 -7.42 15.57
N SER A 240 0.34 -7.56 14.45
CA SER A 240 -0.49 -6.49 13.90
C SER A 240 -1.98 -6.61 14.23
N LEU A 241 -2.52 -7.84 14.32
CA LEU A 241 -3.93 -8.04 14.65
C LEU A 241 -4.27 -7.61 16.08
N PRO A 242 -5.52 -7.22 16.36
CA PRO A 242 -5.96 -6.97 17.72
C PRO A 242 -5.72 -8.22 18.60
N PRO A 243 -5.37 -8.07 19.88
CA PRO A 243 -5.08 -9.20 20.75
C PRO A 243 -6.26 -10.18 20.85
N GLY A 244 -5.96 -11.48 20.76
CA GLY A 244 -6.95 -12.55 20.87
C GLY A 244 -7.65 -12.94 19.57
N PHE A 245 -7.29 -12.30 18.45
CA PHE A 245 -7.80 -12.68 17.14
C PHE A 245 -6.74 -13.47 16.35
N ASP A 246 -7.22 -14.35 15.48
CA ASP A 246 -6.39 -15.11 14.55
C ASP A 246 -6.44 -14.54 13.13
N ARG A 247 -5.79 -15.21 12.18
CA ARG A 247 -5.70 -14.77 10.79
C ARG A 247 -7.00 -14.91 9.98
N ASP A 248 -8.10 -15.39 10.55
CA ASP A 248 -9.43 -15.28 9.95
C ASP A 248 -10.19 -14.02 10.42
N HIS A 249 -9.52 -13.11 11.13
CA HIS A 249 -10.03 -11.76 11.35
C HIS A 249 -10.17 -11.01 10.02
N GLU A 250 -11.22 -10.19 9.86
CA GLU A 250 -11.53 -9.44 8.62
C GLU A 250 -10.37 -8.57 8.10
N TYR A 251 -9.45 -8.13 8.97
CA TYR A 251 -8.28 -7.34 8.56
C TYR A 251 -7.24 -8.18 7.81
N CYS A 252 -7.10 -9.44 8.16
CA CYS A 252 -6.17 -10.37 7.53
C CYS A 252 -6.82 -11.12 6.38
N ASN A 253 -8.06 -11.59 6.55
CA ASN A 253 -8.76 -12.41 5.58
C ASN A 253 -10.04 -11.72 5.09
N PRO A 254 -9.99 -10.99 3.98
CA PRO A 254 -11.16 -10.26 3.46
C PRO A 254 -12.26 -11.19 2.91
N THR A 255 -11.97 -12.49 2.72
CA THR A 255 -12.93 -13.45 2.18
C THR A 255 -13.84 -14.07 3.24
N VAL A 256 -13.55 -13.84 4.53
CA VAL A 256 -14.40 -14.30 5.63
C VAL A 256 -15.46 -13.27 5.99
N SER A 257 -16.37 -13.67 6.86
CA SER A 257 -17.45 -12.83 7.39
C SER A 257 -16.92 -11.51 7.94
N GLY A 258 -17.34 -10.40 7.37
CA GLY A 258 -16.93 -9.04 7.76
C GLY A 258 -16.01 -8.35 6.76
N GLY A 259 -15.04 -9.04 6.18
CA GLY A 259 -14.05 -8.46 5.26
C GLY A 259 -14.62 -7.96 3.94
N SER A 260 -15.85 -8.34 3.60
CA SER A 260 -16.58 -7.89 2.41
C SER A 260 -17.68 -6.87 2.70
N LYS A 261 -17.75 -6.33 3.92
CA LYS A 261 -18.67 -5.25 4.26
C LYS A 261 -18.42 -4.04 3.36
N HIS A 262 -19.49 -3.36 2.99
CA HIS A 262 -19.46 -2.12 2.20
C HIS A 262 -18.98 -2.27 0.74
N LEU A 263 -18.85 -3.48 0.21
CA LEU A 263 -18.56 -3.66 -1.21
C LEU A 263 -19.74 -3.29 -2.11
N ASP A 264 -20.97 -3.39 -1.59
CA ASP A 264 -22.16 -2.93 -2.32
C ASP A 264 -22.16 -1.40 -2.50
N GLU A 265 -21.64 -0.66 -1.51
CA GLU A 265 -21.46 0.79 -1.59
C GLU A 265 -20.32 1.15 -2.56
N ILE A 266 -19.18 0.43 -2.55
CA ILE A 266 -18.11 0.58 -3.55
C ILE A 266 -18.65 0.39 -4.95
N LYS A 267 -19.43 -0.67 -5.16
CA LYS A 267 -20.10 -0.95 -6.43
C LYS A 267 -21.06 0.18 -6.83
N ALA A 268 -21.91 0.63 -5.90
CA ALA A 268 -22.90 1.68 -6.15
C ALA A 268 -22.26 3.04 -6.52
N LEU A 269 -21.09 3.34 -5.94
CA LEU A 269 -20.29 4.53 -6.27
C LEU A 269 -19.50 4.38 -7.57
N GLY A 270 -19.48 3.19 -8.17
CA GLY A 270 -18.72 2.90 -9.39
C GLY A 270 -17.20 2.94 -9.21
N TRP A 271 -16.71 2.73 -7.97
CA TRP A 271 -15.27 2.67 -7.75
C TRP A 271 -14.69 1.43 -8.41
N ARG A 272 -13.52 1.61 -9.00
CA ARG A 272 -12.78 0.53 -9.64
C ARG A 272 -11.69 0.03 -8.72
N VAL A 273 -11.37 -1.27 -8.80
CA VAL A 273 -10.28 -1.86 -8.03
C VAL A 273 -9.28 -2.52 -8.98
N LEU A 274 -8.00 -2.17 -8.85
CA LEU A 274 -6.91 -2.86 -9.50
C LEU A 274 -6.16 -3.66 -8.44
N VAL A 275 -5.95 -4.95 -8.71
CA VAL A 275 -5.09 -5.82 -7.89
C VAL A 275 -3.96 -6.31 -8.77
N THR A 276 -2.71 -6.11 -8.33
CA THR A 276 -1.53 -6.60 -9.05
C THR A 276 -0.78 -7.64 -8.23
N GLY A 277 -0.03 -8.51 -8.91
CA GLY A 277 0.78 -9.54 -8.29
C GLY A 277 1.67 -10.27 -9.30
N CYS A 278 2.46 -11.22 -8.83
CA CYS A 278 3.31 -12.07 -9.66
C CYS A 278 3.34 -13.51 -9.16
N ASP A 279 3.70 -14.45 -10.03
CA ASP A 279 3.68 -15.88 -9.71
C ASP A 279 4.80 -16.33 -8.74
N GLY A 280 5.82 -15.50 -8.53
CA GLY A 280 6.85 -15.68 -7.51
C GLY A 280 6.53 -15.00 -6.16
N ASP A 281 5.29 -14.55 -5.94
CA ASP A 281 4.83 -13.99 -4.66
C ASP A 281 4.08 -15.06 -3.84
N PRO A 282 4.50 -15.38 -2.59
CA PRO A 282 3.75 -16.28 -1.71
C PRO A 282 2.28 -15.89 -1.51
N LEU A 283 1.93 -14.61 -1.66
CA LEU A 283 0.57 -14.08 -1.50
C LEU A 283 -0.31 -14.18 -2.76
N MET A 284 0.20 -14.72 -3.85
CA MET A 284 -0.48 -14.77 -5.16
C MET A 284 -1.90 -15.34 -5.08
N ASP A 285 -2.09 -16.47 -4.42
CA ASP A 285 -3.41 -17.12 -4.32
C ASP A 285 -4.40 -16.24 -3.51
N ARG A 286 -3.91 -15.46 -2.51
CA ARG A 286 -4.71 -14.50 -1.74
C ARG A 286 -5.19 -13.35 -2.61
N GLN A 287 -4.32 -12.86 -3.48
CA GLN A 287 -4.61 -11.78 -4.42
C GLN A 287 -5.64 -12.23 -5.46
N ILE A 288 -5.51 -13.45 -5.99
CA ILE A 288 -6.48 -14.06 -6.91
C ILE A 288 -7.84 -14.24 -6.21
N ALA A 289 -7.83 -14.72 -4.96
CA ALA A 289 -9.06 -14.89 -4.17
C ALA A 289 -9.77 -13.56 -3.91
N LEU A 290 -9.00 -12.49 -3.65
CA LEU A 290 -9.53 -11.13 -3.51
C LEU A 290 -10.22 -10.64 -4.79
N VAL A 291 -9.56 -10.79 -5.95
CA VAL A 291 -10.14 -10.42 -7.26
C VAL A 291 -11.44 -11.19 -7.52
N LYS A 292 -11.43 -12.50 -7.25
CA LYS A 292 -12.63 -13.34 -7.40
C LYS A 292 -13.77 -12.87 -6.51
N MET A 293 -13.51 -12.64 -5.23
CA MET A 293 -14.52 -12.17 -4.27
C MET A 293 -15.10 -10.80 -4.69
N LEU A 294 -14.25 -9.84 -5.08
CA LEU A 294 -14.70 -8.53 -5.55
C LEU A 294 -15.60 -8.65 -6.80
N GLY A 295 -15.20 -9.49 -7.76
CA GLY A 295 -16.00 -9.74 -8.98
C GLY A 295 -17.35 -10.41 -8.66
N GLU A 296 -17.39 -11.39 -7.76
CA GLU A 296 -18.62 -12.05 -7.31
C GLU A 296 -19.59 -11.08 -6.60
N LYS A 297 -19.05 -10.05 -5.93
CA LYS A 297 -19.83 -8.93 -5.36
C LYS A 297 -20.24 -7.88 -6.40
N GLY A 298 -19.77 -8.01 -7.64
CA GLY A 298 -20.09 -7.11 -8.74
C GLY A 298 -19.34 -5.78 -8.70
N VAL A 299 -18.23 -5.71 -7.97
CA VAL A 299 -17.29 -4.59 -8.00
C VAL A 299 -16.52 -4.63 -9.32
N GLN A 300 -16.27 -3.48 -9.94
CA GLN A 300 -15.42 -3.37 -11.13
C GLN A 300 -13.97 -3.63 -10.73
N VAL A 301 -13.50 -4.87 -10.89
CA VAL A 301 -12.15 -5.28 -10.51
C VAL A 301 -11.34 -5.76 -11.71
N VAL A 302 -10.07 -5.37 -11.74
CA VAL A 302 -9.06 -5.84 -12.70
C VAL A 302 -7.93 -6.51 -11.93
N GLY A 303 -7.67 -7.79 -12.19
CA GLY A 303 -6.47 -8.49 -11.74
C GLY A 303 -5.38 -8.40 -12.81
N ARG A 304 -4.17 -8.02 -12.44
CA ARG A 304 -2.98 -8.02 -13.30
C ARG A 304 -1.87 -8.81 -12.64
N PHE A 305 -1.68 -10.04 -13.11
CA PHE A 305 -0.71 -10.98 -12.57
C PHE A 305 0.34 -11.26 -13.63
N ILE A 306 1.62 -11.00 -13.30
CA ILE A 306 2.74 -11.19 -14.21
C ILE A 306 3.50 -12.47 -13.89
N GLN A 307 4.26 -12.97 -14.87
CA GLN A 307 5.17 -14.09 -14.69
C GLN A 307 6.55 -13.59 -14.23
N GLY A 308 7.14 -14.34 -13.32
CA GLY A 308 8.43 -14.01 -12.72
C GLY A 308 8.32 -12.90 -11.65
N GLY A 309 9.42 -12.60 -10.99
CA GLY A 309 9.49 -11.66 -9.89
C GLY A 309 9.35 -12.31 -8.52
N CYS A 310 9.22 -11.51 -7.49
CA CYS A 310 9.01 -11.89 -6.09
C CYS A 310 8.12 -10.84 -5.42
N HIS A 311 7.79 -11.03 -4.15
CA HIS A 311 7.07 -10.02 -3.40
C HIS A 311 7.86 -8.70 -3.32
N GLY A 312 7.27 -7.58 -3.70
CA GLY A 312 7.90 -6.26 -3.71
C GLY A 312 8.96 -6.05 -4.81
N VAL A 313 8.99 -6.87 -5.86
CA VAL A 313 9.99 -6.75 -6.95
C VAL A 313 9.93 -5.37 -7.61
N GLU A 314 8.76 -4.80 -7.76
CA GLU A 314 8.56 -3.50 -8.38
C GLU A 314 9.04 -2.33 -7.48
N ASP A 315 9.19 -2.57 -6.19
CA ASP A 315 9.72 -1.58 -5.25
C ASP A 315 11.26 -1.49 -5.35
N VAL A 316 11.93 -2.49 -5.93
CA VAL A 316 13.40 -2.58 -6.01
C VAL A 316 13.97 -2.67 -7.42
N GLU A 317 13.20 -3.19 -8.40
CA GLU A 317 13.62 -3.31 -9.80
C GLU A 317 12.90 -2.29 -10.70
N LEU A 318 13.59 -1.22 -11.07
CA LEU A 318 13.04 -0.11 -11.84
C LEU A 318 12.38 -0.56 -13.17
N SER A 319 12.92 -1.57 -13.85
CA SER A 319 12.31 -2.11 -15.07
C SER A 319 10.93 -2.72 -14.82
N LYS A 320 10.77 -3.44 -13.70
CA LYS A 320 9.49 -4.01 -13.28
C LYS A 320 8.52 -2.93 -12.81
N ALA A 321 9.03 -1.92 -12.11
CA ALA A 321 8.26 -0.74 -11.73
C ALA A 321 7.68 -0.03 -12.97
N HIS A 322 8.47 0.22 -14.02
CA HIS A 322 7.98 0.87 -15.24
C HIS A 322 6.90 0.04 -15.98
N GLU A 323 7.05 -1.29 -16.04
CA GLU A 323 6.01 -2.17 -16.59
C GLU A 323 4.68 -2.02 -15.81
N LEU A 324 4.77 -1.93 -14.48
CA LEU A 324 3.62 -1.74 -13.60
C LEU A 324 3.01 -0.35 -13.74
N PHE A 325 3.84 0.71 -13.89
CA PHE A 325 3.36 2.08 -14.04
C PHE A 325 2.53 2.29 -15.31
N VAL A 326 2.80 1.55 -16.38
CA VAL A 326 1.94 1.52 -17.57
C VAL A 326 0.55 1.01 -17.22
N VAL A 327 0.45 -0.01 -16.37
CA VAL A 327 -0.84 -0.56 -15.90
C VAL A 327 -1.56 0.46 -15.01
N PHE A 328 -0.85 1.12 -14.09
CA PHE A 328 -1.42 2.15 -13.23
C PHE A 328 -1.92 3.35 -14.03
N LYS A 329 -1.13 3.83 -14.99
CA LYS A 329 -1.50 4.91 -15.90
C LYS A 329 -2.77 4.58 -16.67
N SER A 330 -2.82 3.39 -17.26
CA SER A 330 -4.02 2.92 -17.97
C SER A 330 -5.24 2.86 -17.04
N PHE A 331 -5.08 2.39 -15.82
CA PHE A 331 -6.16 2.31 -14.85
C PHE A 331 -6.64 3.68 -14.37
N ILE A 332 -5.73 4.60 -14.05
CA ILE A 332 -6.06 5.95 -13.55
C ILE A 332 -6.77 6.77 -14.65
N PHE A 333 -6.25 6.74 -15.88
CA PHE A 333 -6.76 7.56 -16.98
C PHE A 333 -7.79 6.86 -17.87
N GLN A 334 -8.15 5.61 -17.58
CA GLN A 334 -9.12 4.81 -18.35
C GLN A 334 -8.74 4.67 -19.83
N LEU A 335 -7.45 4.43 -20.09
CA LEU A 335 -6.88 4.26 -21.43
C LEU A 335 -7.05 2.83 -21.95
#